data_640b3d2a804ba7cd0c70984a02180da3
#
_entry.id   640b3d2a804ba7cd0c70984a02180da3
#
_cell.length_a   1.000
_cell.length_b   1.000
_cell.length_c   1.000
_cell.angle_alpha   90.00
_cell.angle_beta   90.00
_cell.angle_gamma   90.00
#
_symmetry.space_group_name_H-M   'P 1'
#
loop_
_entity.id
_entity.type
_entity.pdbx_description
1 polymer ?
#
loop_
_entity_poly.entity_id
_entity_poly.type
_entity_poly.pdbx_seq_one_letter_code
_entity_poly.pdbx_strand_id
1 'polypeptide(L)'
;MTNDTEFKAWRVQEQDGEYEGSEQTLHVSDLPENDVLIKVSHSSLNYKDALSASGNKGVTRNFPHTPGIDAAGEVVEASSGSFSAGDQVLVTGYDLGMNTDGGFGEYIRVPAEWCVAMPKGWSARTAMIYGTAGLTAGLCVQKLLIMGARPEQGKVAVSGASGAVG
;
A
#
# COMPACT_ATOMS: atom_id res chain seq x y z
N MET A 1 -21.34 -19.14 -8.37
CA MET A 1 -20.23 -19.86 -7.71
C MET A 1 -18.97 -19.12 -8.14
N THR A 2 -18.49 -18.22 -7.32
CA THR A 2 -17.18 -17.59 -7.53
C THR A 2 -16.16 -18.72 -7.33
N ASN A 3 -15.46 -19.13 -8.39
CA ASN A 3 -14.27 -19.93 -8.22
C ASN A 3 -13.37 -19.14 -7.28
N ASP A 4 -13.06 -19.74 -6.12
CA ASP A 4 -12.15 -19.15 -5.16
C ASP A 4 -10.78 -19.05 -5.85
N THR A 5 -10.34 -17.82 -6.13
CA THR A 5 -9.15 -17.57 -6.94
C THR A 5 -7.90 -17.74 -6.06
N GLU A 6 -7.01 -18.65 -6.47
CA GLU A 6 -5.67 -18.75 -5.90
C GLU A 6 -4.78 -17.60 -6.35
N PHE A 7 -3.91 -17.14 -5.46
CA PHE A 7 -2.93 -16.09 -5.74
C PHE A 7 -1.65 -16.23 -4.91
N LYS A 8 -0.58 -15.58 -5.34
CA LYS A 8 0.70 -15.55 -4.66
C LYS A 8 0.81 -14.32 -3.76
N ALA A 9 1.36 -14.53 -2.56
CA ALA A 9 1.72 -13.46 -1.63
C ALA A 9 3.04 -13.78 -0.93
N TRP A 10 3.85 -12.74 -0.70
CA TRP A 10 4.99 -12.85 0.19
C TRP A 10 4.52 -12.67 1.62
N ARG A 11 4.50 -13.75 2.38
CA ARG A 11 3.86 -13.81 3.70
C ARG A 11 4.89 -14.06 4.80
N VAL A 12 4.78 -13.29 5.86
CA VAL A 12 5.62 -13.42 7.07
C VAL A 12 4.88 -14.28 8.09
N GLN A 13 5.59 -15.26 8.62
CA GLN A 13 5.11 -16.11 9.72
C GLN A 13 5.94 -15.86 10.97
N GLU A 14 5.33 -16.05 12.12
CA GLU A 14 6.00 -16.08 13.42
C GLU A 14 6.08 -17.53 13.89
N GLN A 15 7.30 -17.99 14.18
CA GLN A 15 7.54 -19.31 14.75
C GLN A 15 8.59 -19.18 15.84
N ASP A 16 8.23 -19.53 17.08
CA ASP A 16 9.12 -19.49 18.24
C ASP A 16 9.79 -18.13 18.51
N GLY A 17 9.11 -17.04 18.12
CA GLY A 17 9.60 -15.66 18.27
C GLY A 17 10.50 -15.18 17.11
N GLU A 18 10.77 -16.03 16.15
CA GLU A 18 11.46 -15.67 14.91
C GLU A 18 10.45 -15.36 13.80
N TYR A 19 10.84 -14.49 12.87
CA TYR A 19 9.99 -14.03 11.77
C TYR A 19 10.61 -14.40 10.45
N GLU A 20 9.89 -15.21 9.67
CA GLU A 20 10.37 -15.70 8.36
C GLU A 20 9.36 -15.35 7.28
N GLY A 21 9.86 -14.74 6.18
CA GLY A 21 9.07 -14.41 5.01
C GLY A 21 9.28 -15.41 3.88
N SER A 22 8.19 -15.86 3.26
CA SER A 22 8.22 -16.76 2.10
C SER A 22 7.06 -16.50 1.16
N GLU A 23 7.23 -16.87 -0.12
CA GLU A 23 6.11 -16.90 -1.06
C GLU A 23 5.16 -18.02 -0.69
N GLN A 24 3.87 -17.69 -0.57
CA GLN A 24 2.81 -18.63 -0.27
C GLN A 24 1.66 -18.49 -1.26
N THR A 25 0.92 -19.55 -1.48
CA THR A 25 -0.35 -19.52 -2.20
C THR A 25 -1.48 -19.33 -1.20
N LEU A 26 -2.31 -18.35 -1.46
CA LEU A 26 -3.51 -18.00 -0.71
C LEU A 26 -4.73 -18.05 -1.63
N HIS A 27 -5.91 -17.95 -1.05
CA HIS A 27 -7.18 -17.81 -1.75
C HIS A 27 -7.79 -16.44 -1.49
N VAL A 28 -8.55 -15.91 -2.44
CA VAL A 28 -9.26 -14.63 -2.26
C VAL A 28 -10.22 -14.68 -1.07
N SER A 29 -10.74 -15.87 -0.73
CA SER A 29 -11.55 -16.11 0.46
C SER A 29 -10.79 -15.98 1.79
N ASP A 30 -9.45 -16.05 1.78
CA ASP A 30 -8.63 -15.87 2.97
C ASP A 30 -8.45 -14.39 3.33
N LEU A 31 -8.73 -13.48 2.38
CA LEU A 31 -8.66 -12.04 2.61
C LEU A 31 -9.81 -11.58 3.53
N PRO A 32 -9.59 -10.53 4.36
CA PRO A 32 -10.64 -10.01 5.24
C PRO A 32 -11.84 -9.52 4.43
N GLU A 33 -13.04 -9.60 5.00
CA GLU A 33 -14.25 -9.05 4.38
C GLU A 33 -14.16 -7.51 4.36
N ASN A 34 -14.16 -6.94 3.15
CA ASN A 34 -14.17 -5.51 2.89
C ASN A 34 -14.82 -5.21 1.53
N ASP A 35 -15.01 -3.92 1.23
CA ASP A 35 -15.83 -3.44 0.11
C ASP A 35 -15.21 -3.71 -1.26
N VAL A 36 -13.88 -3.61 -1.39
CA VAL A 36 -13.21 -3.60 -2.71
C VAL A 36 -12.11 -4.64 -2.77
N LEU A 37 -12.24 -5.57 -3.71
CA LEU A 37 -11.19 -6.52 -4.09
C LEU A 37 -10.38 -5.94 -5.24
N ILE A 38 -9.07 -5.82 -5.05
CA ILE A 38 -8.15 -5.25 -6.03
C ILE A 38 -7.15 -6.32 -6.44
N LYS A 39 -6.98 -6.52 -7.76
CA LYS A 39 -5.86 -7.24 -8.32
C LYS A 39 -4.67 -6.31 -8.41
N VAL A 40 -3.68 -6.53 -7.55
CA VAL A 40 -2.49 -5.71 -7.45
C VAL A 40 -1.57 -5.96 -8.64
N SER A 41 -1.14 -4.89 -9.28
CA SER A 41 -0.14 -4.96 -10.36
C SER A 41 1.22 -4.42 -9.94
N HIS A 42 1.24 -3.45 -9.02
CA HIS A 42 2.45 -2.83 -8.48
C HIS A 42 2.26 -2.47 -7.02
N SER A 43 3.36 -2.55 -6.28
CA SER A 43 3.50 -2.07 -4.91
C SER A 43 4.79 -1.24 -4.81
N SER A 44 5.04 -0.61 -3.65
CA SER A 44 6.29 0.09 -3.36
C SER A 44 6.96 -0.49 -2.12
N LEU A 45 8.25 -0.21 -1.91
CA LEU A 45 8.98 -0.62 -0.73
C LEU A 45 9.14 0.57 0.22
N ASN A 46 8.74 0.38 1.46
CA ASN A 46 8.86 1.37 2.51
C ASN A 46 9.57 0.77 3.74
N TYR A 47 10.19 1.62 4.55
CA TYR A 47 10.82 1.17 5.79
C TYR A 47 9.84 0.46 6.73
N LYS A 48 8.56 0.87 6.70
CA LYS A 48 7.50 0.24 7.49
C LYS A 48 7.25 -1.20 7.08
N ASP A 49 7.40 -1.54 5.80
CA ASP A 49 7.26 -2.93 5.32
C ASP A 49 8.37 -3.81 5.90
N ALA A 50 9.60 -3.30 5.97
CA ALA A 50 10.71 -4.01 6.62
C ALA A 50 10.48 -4.20 8.14
N LEU A 51 9.92 -3.21 8.81
CA LEU A 51 9.53 -3.34 10.22
C LEU A 51 8.42 -4.39 10.42
N SER A 52 7.41 -4.40 9.55
CA SER A 52 6.37 -5.43 9.54
C SER A 52 6.98 -6.82 9.36
N ALA A 53 7.82 -6.96 8.34
CA ALA A 53 8.49 -8.21 8.00
C ALA A 53 9.42 -8.75 9.10
N SER A 54 10.01 -7.87 9.91
CA SER A 54 10.89 -8.24 11.02
C SER A 54 10.16 -8.41 12.37
N GLY A 55 8.84 -8.44 12.38
CA GLY A 55 8.06 -8.70 13.58
C GLY A 55 7.94 -7.52 14.55
N ASN A 56 8.14 -6.28 14.09
CA ASN A 56 7.96 -5.12 14.95
C ASN A 56 6.49 -4.96 15.35
N LYS A 57 6.17 -5.26 16.61
CA LYS A 57 4.79 -5.23 17.15
C LYS A 57 4.19 -3.81 17.21
N GLY A 58 4.97 -2.75 17.02
CA GLY A 58 4.48 -1.38 16.82
C GLY A 58 3.91 -1.15 15.41
N VAL A 59 4.17 -2.06 14.46
CA VAL A 59 3.69 -2.01 13.08
C VAL A 59 2.67 -3.13 12.84
N THR A 60 3.07 -4.39 13.03
CA THR A 60 2.21 -5.56 12.82
C THR A 60 2.11 -6.39 14.09
N ARG A 61 0.91 -6.68 14.51
CA ARG A 61 0.63 -7.40 15.75
C ARG A 61 0.28 -8.86 15.55
N ASN A 62 -0.36 -9.17 14.42
CA ASN A 62 -0.90 -10.48 14.10
C ASN A 62 -0.14 -11.11 12.94
N PHE A 63 0.23 -12.36 13.07
CA PHE A 63 0.87 -13.18 12.05
C PHE A 63 0.10 -14.49 11.89
N PRO A 64 0.12 -15.14 10.71
CA PRO A 64 0.86 -14.77 9.50
C PRO A 64 0.31 -13.51 8.83
N HIS A 65 1.16 -12.73 8.12
CA HIS A 65 0.80 -11.44 7.57
C HIS A 65 1.51 -11.16 6.24
N THR A 66 0.83 -10.46 5.34
CA THR A 66 1.39 -9.97 4.07
C THR A 66 1.69 -8.47 4.19
N PRO A 67 2.97 -8.04 4.21
CA PRO A 67 3.34 -6.63 4.23
C PRO A 67 2.99 -5.88 2.94
N GLY A 68 3.34 -4.60 2.88
CA GLY A 68 3.16 -3.72 1.72
C GLY A 68 2.10 -2.65 1.98
N ILE A 69 2.55 -1.46 2.45
CA ILE A 69 1.65 -0.35 2.84
C ILE A 69 1.13 0.44 1.64
N ASP A 70 1.58 0.12 0.43
CA ASP A 70 1.15 0.74 -0.82
C ASP A 70 0.77 -0.34 -1.83
N ALA A 71 -0.28 -0.10 -2.60
CA ALA A 71 -0.71 -0.96 -3.69
C ALA A 71 -1.37 -0.16 -4.81
N ALA A 72 -1.21 -0.60 -6.06
CA ALA A 72 -1.95 -0.09 -7.20
C ALA A 72 -2.35 -1.23 -8.12
N GLY A 73 -3.55 -1.17 -8.65
CA GLY A 73 -4.09 -2.23 -9.49
C GLY A 73 -5.48 -1.95 -9.99
N GLU A 74 -6.16 -3.01 -10.37
CA GLU A 74 -7.50 -2.99 -10.95
C GLU A 74 -8.53 -3.55 -9.97
N VAL A 75 -9.65 -2.87 -9.82
CA VAL A 75 -10.79 -3.36 -9.07
C VAL A 75 -11.38 -4.58 -9.77
N VAL A 76 -11.48 -5.69 -9.07
CA VAL A 76 -12.12 -6.93 -9.56
C VAL A 76 -13.57 -7.01 -9.11
N GLU A 77 -13.82 -6.60 -7.86
CA GLU A 77 -15.14 -6.63 -7.22
C GLU A 77 -15.27 -5.43 -6.30
N ALA A 78 -16.45 -4.79 -6.29
CA ALA A 78 -16.79 -3.75 -5.34
C ALA A 78 -18.25 -3.89 -4.90
N SER A 79 -18.49 -3.89 -3.59
CA SER A 79 -19.84 -3.93 -3.00
C SER A 79 -20.40 -2.54 -2.72
N SER A 80 -19.52 -1.54 -2.50
CA SER A 80 -19.91 -0.14 -2.39
C SER A 80 -20.01 0.48 -3.79
N GLY A 81 -21.01 1.28 -4.07
CA GLY A 81 -21.20 1.92 -5.39
C GLY A 81 -20.15 2.98 -5.76
N SER A 82 -19.03 3.06 -5.01
CA SER A 82 -17.95 4.04 -5.24
C SER A 82 -17.01 3.65 -6.38
N PHE A 83 -16.85 2.36 -6.64
CA PHE A 83 -15.98 1.81 -7.68
C PHE A 83 -16.70 0.68 -8.42
N SER A 84 -16.20 0.35 -9.61
CA SER A 84 -16.69 -0.73 -10.46
C SER A 84 -15.52 -1.62 -10.90
N ALA A 85 -15.81 -2.86 -11.24
CA ALA A 85 -14.81 -3.76 -11.83
C ALA A 85 -14.19 -3.13 -13.09
N GLY A 86 -12.86 -3.19 -13.19
CA GLY A 86 -12.06 -2.55 -14.24
C GLY A 86 -11.51 -1.17 -13.86
N ASP A 87 -11.99 -0.54 -12.80
CA ASP A 87 -11.44 0.74 -12.35
C ASP A 87 -9.99 0.58 -11.89
N GLN A 88 -9.13 1.51 -12.31
CA GLN A 88 -7.75 1.57 -11.87
C GLN A 88 -7.66 2.41 -10.59
N VAL A 89 -7.08 1.83 -9.53
CA VAL A 89 -7.02 2.44 -8.21
C VAL A 89 -5.63 2.32 -7.59
N LEU A 90 -5.38 3.15 -6.59
CA LEU A 90 -4.24 3.04 -5.70
C LEU A 90 -4.71 3.14 -4.24
N VAL A 91 -3.95 2.52 -3.35
CA VAL A 91 -4.12 2.59 -1.89
C VAL A 91 -2.76 2.90 -1.28
N THR A 92 -2.69 3.90 -0.41
CA THR A 92 -1.49 4.26 0.33
C THR A 92 -1.84 4.55 1.78
N GLY A 93 -1.11 3.92 2.72
CA GLY A 93 -1.30 4.16 4.15
C GLY A 93 -2.49 3.41 4.76
N TYR A 94 -3.22 4.08 5.65
CA TYR A 94 -4.22 3.44 6.52
C TYR A 94 -3.59 2.27 7.30
N ASP A 95 -4.28 1.12 7.35
CA ASP A 95 -3.79 -0.09 8.00
C ASP A 95 -3.27 -1.15 7.00
N LEU A 96 -3.19 -0.80 5.71
CA LEU A 96 -2.68 -1.68 4.66
C LEU A 96 -1.25 -2.13 4.97
N GLY A 97 -0.96 -3.41 4.87
CA GLY A 97 0.37 -3.97 5.14
C GLY A 97 0.82 -3.90 6.59
N MET A 98 -0.07 -3.50 7.52
CA MET A 98 0.18 -3.46 8.97
C MET A 98 -0.58 -4.56 9.72
N ASN A 99 -1.89 -4.45 9.85
CA ASN A 99 -2.75 -5.53 10.39
C ASN A 99 -3.80 -5.99 9.37
N THR A 100 -3.84 -5.35 8.20
CA THR A 100 -4.56 -5.77 7.01
C THR A 100 -3.55 -6.22 5.96
N ASP A 101 -3.76 -7.38 5.33
CA ASP A 101 -2.86 -7.91 4.30
C ASP A 101 -2.60 -6.89 3.19
N GLY A 102 -1.33 -6.69 2.86
CA GLY A 102 -0.82 -5.58 2.06
C GLY A 102 -0.43 -5.93 0.63
N GLY A 103 0.20 -4.95 -0.02
CA GLY A 103 0.50 -4.94 -1.45
C GLY A 103 1.57 -5.93 -1.92
N PHE A 104 2.19 -6.72 -1.03
CA PHE A 104 3.10 -7.81 -1.42
C PHE A 104 2.36 -9.12 -1.72
N GLY A 105 1.06 -9.04 -2.02
CA GLY A 105 0.21 -10.08 -2.57
C GLY A 105 -0.39 -9.64 -3.90
N GLU A 106 -0.77 -10.60 -4.75
CA GLU A 106 -1.42 -10.32 -6.04
C GLU A 106 -2.85 -9.80 -5.88
N TYR A 107 -3.45 -9.99 -4.70
CA TYR A 107 -4.77 -9.45 -4.36
C TYR A 107 -4.77 -8.86 -2.95
N ILE A 108 -5.53 -7.78 -2.80
CA ILE A 108 -5.89 -7.19 -1.50
C ILE A 108 -7.39 -6.93 -1.47
N ARG A 109 -7.98 -6.96 -0.27
CA ARG A 109 -9.38 -6.56 -0.07
C ARG A 109 -9.43 -5.48 1.02
N VAL A 110 -9.92 -4.31 0.66
CA VAL A 110 -9.85 -3.09 1.48
C VAL A 110 -11.18 -2.33 1.50
N PRO A 111 -11.40 -1.45 2.50
CA PRO A 111 -12.51 -0.51 2.48
C PRO A 111 -12.44 0.41 1.27
N ALA A 112 -13.59 0.75 0.68
CA ALA A 112 -13.66 1.64 -0.48
C ALA A 112 -13.08 3.04 -0.19
N GLU A 113 -13.18 3.51 1.04
CA GLU A 113 -12.63 4.80 1.48
C GLU A 113 -11.10 4.88 1.47
N TRP A 114 -10.41 3.73 1.43
CA TRP A 114 -8.96 3.68 1.28
C TRP A 114 -8.52 3.82 -0.18
N CYS A 115 -9.42 3.58 -1.10
CA CYS A 115 -9.12 3.59 -2.52
C CYS A 115 -9.17 5.01 -3.10
N VAL A 116 -8.19 5.31 -3.92
CA VAL A 116 -8.15 6.53 -4.72
C VAL A 116 -8.13 6.13 -6.20
N ALA A 117 -9.03 6.74 -6.99
CA ALA A 117 -9.03 6.53 -8.43
C ALA A 117 -7.67 6.95 -9.02
N MET A 118 -7.14 6.14 -9.94
CA MET A 118 -5.86 6.42 -10.59
C MET A 118 -5.92 7.79 -11.28
N PRO A 119 -4.99 8.72 -11.00
CA PRO A 119 -4.95 10.00 -11.67
C PRO A 119 -4.83 9.85 -13.19
N LYS A 120 -5.52 10.71 -13.94
CA LYS A 120 -5.51 10.66 -15.41
C LYS A 120 -4.07 10.71 -15.95
N GLY A 121 -3.74 9.76 -16.79
CA GLY A 121 -2.42 9.64 -17.42
C GLY A 121 -1.36 8.94 -16.55
N TRP A 122 -1.71 8.50 -15.34
CA TRP A 122 -0.83 7.68 -14.51
C TRP A 122 -1.03 6.19 -14.79
N SER A 123 0.04 5.44 -14.65
CA SER A 123 0.01 3.98 -14.56
C SER A 123 0.16 3.52 -13.12
N ALA A 124 -0.21 2.29 -12.81
CA ALA A 124 0.03 1.69 -11.50
C ALA A 124 1.53 1.76 -11.11
N ARG A 125 2.43 1.56 -12.09
CA ARG A 125 3.88 1.73 -11.89
C ARG A 125 4.23 3.16 -11.49
N THR A 126 3.68 4.16 -12.17
CA THR A 126 3.92 5.57 -11.83
C THR A 126 3.42 5.89 -10.42
N ALA A 127 2.21 5.42 -10.07
CA ALA A 127 1.64 5.62 -8.75
C ALA A 127 2.54 5.03 -7.65
N MET A 128 3.11 3.85 -7.87
CA MET A 128 3.96 3.16 -6.90
C MET A 128 5.41 3.67 -6.86
N ILE A 129 5.88 4.39 -7.88
CA ILE A 129 7.13 5.17 -7.80
C ILE A 129 6.99 6.28 -6.75
N TYR A 130 5.83 6.92 -6.68
CA TYR A 130 5.54 7.91 -5.64
C TYR A 130 5.18 7.24 -4.30
N GLY A 131 4.16 6.41 -4.27
CA GLY A 131 3.70 5.72 -3.05
C GLY A 131 3.55 6.63 -1.85
N THR A 132 3.67 6.07 -0.66
CA THR A 132 3.64 6.80 0.62
C THR A 132 4.76 7.84 0.72
N ALA A 133 5.96 7.56 0.17
CA ALA A 133 7.08 8.50 0.22
C ALA A 133 6.79 9.77 -0.59
N GLY A 134 6.30 9.63 -1.83
CA GLY A 134 5.91 10.76 -2.68
C GLY A 134 4.72 11.55 -2.13
N LEU A 135 3.72 10.87 -1.54
CA LEU A 135 2.62 11.51 -0.84
C LEU A 135 3.15 12.38 0.32
N THR A 136 4.06 11.83 1.13
CA THR A 136 4.68 12.55 2.25
C THR A 136 5.44 13.78 1.78
N ALA A 137 6.27 13.64 0.74
CA ALA A 137 6.99 14.76 0.14
C ALA A 137 6.03 15.83 -0.39
N GLY A 138 4.98 15.43 -1.11
CA GLY A 138 3.95 16.33 -1.62
C GLY A 138 3.25 17.11 -0.52
N LEU A 139 2.88 16.48 0.58
CA LEU A 139 2.28 17.11 1.75
C LEU A 139 3.23 18.12 2.42
N CYS A 140 4.53 17.81 2.51
CA CYS A 140 5.55 18.74 3.02
C CYS A 140 5.62 20.00 2.13
N VAL A 141 5.72 19.84 0.81
CA VAL A 141 5.75 20.95 -0.13
C VAL A 141 4.46 21.78 -0.05
N GLN A 142 3.30 21.12 -0.05
CA GLN A 142 2.01 21.79 0.08
C GLN A 142 1.94 22.63 1.36
N LYS A 143 2.42 22.07 2.49
CA LYS A 143 2.44 22.79 3.76
C LYS A 143 3.30 24.03 3.70
N LEU A 144 4.48 23.96 3.09
CA LEU A 144 5.36 25.11 2.90
C LEU A 144 4.65 26.21 2.06
N LEU A 145 4.01 25.84 0.95
CA LEU A 145 3.27 26.78 0.10
C LEU A 145 2.11 27.44 0.83
N ILE A 146 1.34 26.70 1.64
CA ILE A 146 0.26 27.23 2.48
C ILE A 146 0.81 28.23 3.51
N MET A 147 2.00 27.97 4.06
CA MET A 147 2.67 28.88 5.01
C MET A 147 3.32 30.09 4.34
N GLY A 148 3.16 30.25 3.03
CA GLY A 148 3.64 31.40 2.29
C GLY A 148 5.03 31.27 1.68
N ALA A 149 5.69 30.11 1.79
CA ALA A 149 6.96 29.87 1.11
C ALA A 149 6.81 29.99 -0.42
N ARG A 150 7.77 30.65 -1.07
CA ARG A 150 7.80 30.82 -2.53
C ARG A 150 9.22 30.60 -3.04
N PRO A 151 9.38 30.08 -4.27
CA PRO A 151 10.70 29.82 -4.85
C PRO A 151 11.63 31.04 -4.86
N GLU A 152 11.06 32.22 -5.02
CA GLU A 152 11.80 33.51 -5.12
C GLU A 152 12.40 33.94 -3.78
N GLN A 153 11.96 33.38 -2.66
CA GLN A 153 12.45 33.75 -1.32
C GLN A 153 13.79 33.09 -0.97
N GLY A 154 14.29 32.21 -1.81
CA GLY A 154 15.59 31.56 -1.64
C GLY A 154 15.55 30.05 -1.61
N LYS A 155 16.66 29.45 -1.15
CA LYS A 155 16.86 28.01 -1.13
C LYS A 155 16.20 27.38 0.09
N VAL A 156 15.64 26.19 -0.12
CA VAL A 156 15.14 25.31 0.95
C VAL A 156 16.17 24.22 1.17
N ALA A 157 16.55 24.00 2.43
CA ALA A 157 17.43 22.88 2.80
C ALA A 157 16.58 21.65 3.14
N VAL A 158 16.93 20.50 2.57
CA VAL A 158 16.31 19.22 2.86
C VAL A 158 17.36 18.33 3.52
N SER A 159 17.12 17.93 4.78
CA SER A 159 17.93 16.94 5.47
C SER A 159 17.49 15.53 5.11
N GLY A 160 18.44 14.56 5.10
CA GLY A 160 18.11 13.19 4.74
C GLY A 160 17.67 13.01 3.28
N ALA A 161 18.16 13.87 2.38
CA ALA A 161 17.79 13.89 0.96
C ALA A 161 18.09 12.62 0.16
N SER A 162 18.84 11.67 0.73
CA SER A 162 19.10 10.34 0.15
C SER A 162 18.03 9.29 0.59
N GLY A 163 17.13 9.64 1.50
CA GLY A 163 16.02 8.79 1.91
C GLY A 163 14.86 8.83 0.90
N ALA A 164 13.88 7.94 1.10
CA ALA A 164 12.75 7.79 0.16
C ALA A 164 11.87 9.06 0.07
N VAL A 165 11.79 9.89 1.11
CA VAL A 165 11.02 11.14 1.15
C VAL A 165 11.84 12.35 0.71
N GLY A 166 13.13 12.36 0.98
CA GLY A 166 14.07 13.44 0.63
C GLY A 166 14.40 13.48 -0.84
#